data_1e40105decc0999ff51bd4789e15dbcc
#
_entry.id   1e40105decc0999ff51bd4789e15dbcc
#
_cell.length_a   1.000
_cell.length_b   1.000
_cell.length_c   1.000
_cell.angle_alpha   90.00
_cell.angle_beta   90.00
_cell.angle_gamma   90.00
#
_symmetry.space_group_name_H-M   'P 1'
#
loop_
_entity.id
_entity.type
_entity.pdbx_description
1 polymer ?
#
loop_
_entity_poly.entity_id
_entity_poly.type
_entity_poly.pdbx_seq_one_letter_code
_entity_poly.pdbx_strand_id
1 'polypeptide(L)'
;TESPLAPAQRRQLRAIGHQLRPVVTVAGGGLSDGVRAELERALEDHELIKLRLAVGDREMRDALLAQLLQEHRAALVQRTGNVALLLRRNPQPDPRKSNLLRRLG
;
A
#
# COMPACT_ATOMS: atom_id res chain seq x y z
N THR A 1 -14.38 10.17 -0.63
CA THR A 1 -14.04 9.25 0.49
C THR A 1 -14.32 7.82 0.08
N GLU A 2 -13.38 6.96 0.32
CA GLU A 2 -13.57 5.56 0.02
C GLU A 2 -14.44 4.89 1.07
N SER A 3 -15.26 3.95 0.63
CA SER A 3 -16.05 3.14 1.53
C SER A 3 -15.13 2.22 2.33
N PRO A 4 -15.44 1.97 3.61
CA PRO A 4 -14.66 1.03 4.38
C PRO A 4 -14.72 -0.37 3.75
N LEU A 5 -13.61 -1.07 3.82
CA LEU A 5 -13.54 -2.43 3.32
C LEU A 5 -14.38 -3.37 4.19
N ALA A 6 -15.20 -4.20 3.55
CA ALA A 6 -15.94 -5.23 4.26
C ALA A 6 -14.97 -6.24 4.89
N PRO A 7 -15.33 -6.85 6.04
CA PRO A 7 -14.42 -7.80 6.70
C PRO A 7 -13.98 -8.96 5.81
N ALA A 8 -14.87 -9.47 4.96
CA ALA A 8 -14.54 -10.56 4.04
C ALA A 8 -13.52 -10.12 2.99
N GLN A 9 -13.70 -8.91 2.44
CA GLN A 9 -12.76 -8.32 1.49
C GLN A 9 -11.40 -8.10 2.12
N ARG A 10 -11.38 -7.54 3.33
CA ARG A 10 -10.13 -7.28 4.06
C ARG A 10 -9.37 -8.57 4.31
N ARG A 11 -10.09 -9.64 4.70
CA ARG A 11 -9.49 -10.96 4.94
C ARG A 11 -8.84 -11.52 3.68
N GLN A 12 -9.54 -11.40 2.56
CA GLN A 12 -9.06 -11.86 1.26
C GLN A 12 -7.81 -11.12 0.82
N LEU A 13 -7.83 -9.79 0.99
CA LEU A 13 -6.68 -8.93 0.66
C LEU A 13 -5.47 -9.23 1.55
N ARG A 14 -5.69 -9.50 2.84
CA ARG A 14 -4.60 -9.88 3.75
C ARG A 14 -3.97 -11.20 3.32
N ALA A 15 -4.77 -12.15 2.87
CA ALA A 15 -4.26 -13.44 2.37
C ALA A 15 -3.34 -13.24 1.17
N ILE A 16 -3.75 -12.39 0.23
CA ILE A 16 -2.88 -12.04 -0.90
C ILE A 16 -1.63 -11.34 -0.39
N GLY A 17 -1.78 -10.40 0.54
CA GLY A 17 -0.68 -9.64 1.10
C GLY A 17 0.41 -10.48 1.74
N HIS A 18 0.06 -11.66 2.29
CA HIS A 18 1.05 -12.57 2.87
C HIS A 18 2.08 -13.05 1.85
N GLN A 19 1.75 -13.03 0.57
CA GLN A 19 2.65 -13.45 -0.50
C GLN A 19 3.43 -12.29 -1.10
N LEU A 20 3.16 -11.07 -0.66
CA LEU A 20 3.81 -9.88 -1.20
C LEU A 20 4.99 -9.46 -0.34
N ARG A 21 5.94 -8.76 -0.97
CA ARG A 21 7.07 -8.13 -0.29
C ARG A 21 6.94 -6.61 -0.42
N PRO A 22 7.51 -5.84 0.50
CA PRO A 22 7.50 -4.38 0.35
C PRO A 22 8.15 -3.96 -0.96
N VAL A 23 7.45 -3.13 -1.72
CA VAL A 23 7.94 -2.62 -3.01
C VAL A 23 8.39 -1.17 -2.91
N VAL A 24 7.97 -0.47 -1.85
CA VAL A 24 8.39 0.90 -1.58
C VAL A 24 8.82 0.98 -0.12
N THR A 25 9.91 1.68 0.13
CA THR A 25 10.39 1.97 1.49
C THR A 25 10.45 3.48 1.67
N VAL A 26 9.80 3.98 2.72
CA VAL A 26 9.91 5.37 3.14
C VAL A 26 10.98 5.43 4.22
N ALA A 27 12.12 6.04 3.90
CA ALA A 27 13.26 6.14 4.81
C ALA A 27 13.33 7.54 5.45
N GLY A 28 14.46 7.87 6.06
CA GLY A 28 14.64 9.05 6.86
C GLY A 28 14.30 10.40 6.21
N GLY A 29 14.33 10.47 4.88
CA GLY A 29 13.91 11.66 4.15
C GLY A 29 12.40 11.88 4.07
N GLY A 30 11.61 10.92 4.51
CA GLY A 30 10.16 11.01 4.47
C GLY A 30 9.57 10.90 3.07
N LEU A 31 8.50 11.65 2.82
CA LEU A 31 7.80 11.62 1.53
C LEU A 31 8.44 12.58 0.52
N SER A 32 9.58 12.15 -0.03
CA SER A 32 10.23 12.87 -1.12
C SER A 32 9.43 12.72 -2.42
N ASP A 33 9.74 13.56 -3.41
CA ASP A 33 9.12 13.47 -4.74
C ASP A 33 9.37 12.09 -5.38
N GLY A 34 10.57 11.54 -5.18
CA GLY A 34 10.90 10.21 -5.68
C GLY A 34 10.06 9.11 -5.06
N VAL A 35 9.88 9.17 -3.74
CA VAL A 35 9.03 8.21 -3.02
C VAL A 35 7.59 8.32 -3.48
N ARG A 36 7.09 9.55 -3.64
CA ARG A 36 5.72 9.77 -4.13
C ARG A 36 5.51 9.18 -5.52
N ALA A 37 6.49 9.39 -6.41
CA ALA A 37 6.44 8.83 -7.76
C ALA A 37 6.44 7.29 -7.75
N GLU A 38 7.27 6.69 -6.90
CA GLU A 38 7.29 5.23 -6.73
C GLU A 38 5.97 4.69 -6.21
N LEU A 39 5.36 5.37 -5.22
CA LEU A 39 4.07 4.97 -4.67
C LEU A 39 2.97 5.02 -5.72
N GLU A 40 2.92 6.10 -6.51
CA GLU A 40 1.93 6.23 -7.57
C GLU A 40 2.06 5.10 -8.58
N ARG A 41 3.27 4.83 -9.03
CA ARG A 41 3.52 3.76 -9.99
C ARG A 41 3.15 2.40 -9.43
N ALA A 42 3.57 2.12 -8.20
CA ALA A 42 3.31 0.83 -7.56
C ALA A 42 1.81 0.59 -7.39
N LEU A 43 1.07 1.59 -6.92
CA LEU A 43 -0.36 1.49 -6.74
C LEU A 43 -1.09 1.32 -8.07
N GLU A 44 -0.67 2.08 -9.09
CA GLU A 44 -1.27 1.99 -10.40
C GLU A 44 -1.04 0.63 -11.05
N ASP A 45 0.20 0.13 -10.98
CA ASP A 45 0.55 -1.16 -11.59
C ASP A 45 -0.01 -2.34 -10.82
N HIS A 46 0.08 -2.31 -9.50
CA HIS A 46 -0.13 -3.50 -8.67
C HIS A 46 -1.41 -3.48 -7.83
N GLU A 47 -2.03 -2.35 -7.66
CA GLU A 47 -3.25 -2.12 -6.88
C GLU A 47 -3.13 -2.43 -5.40
N LEU A 48 -2.59 -3.59 -5.05
CA LEU A 48 -2.34 -3.99 -3.66
C LEU A 48 -0.83 -4.11 -3.47
N ILE A 49 -0.27 -3.31 -2.56
CA ILE A 49 1.17 -3.27 -2.32
C ILE A 49 1.48 -3.27 -0.83
N LYS A 50 2.71 -3.70 -0.51
CA LYS A 50 3.27 -3.50 0.82
C LYS A 50 4.26 -2.35 0.79
N LEU A 51 4.23 -1.57 1.85
CA LEU A 51 5.07 -0.39 2.07
C LEU A 51 5.80 -0.56 3.40
N ARG A 52 7.09 -0.27 3.41
CA ARG A 52 7.86 -0.23 4.66
C ARG A 52 8.07 1.20 5.10
N LEU A 53 7.80 1.47 6.37
CA LEU A 53 8.01 2.79 6.99
C LEU A 53 9.23 2.74 7.89
N ALA A 54 10.39 3.06 7.33
CA ALA A 54 11.68 3.02 8.03
C ALA A 54 12.07 4.42 8.49
N VAL A 55 11.18 5.09 9.21
CA VAL A 55 11.38 6.46 9.69
C VAL A 55 11.02 6.56 11.16
N GLY A 56 11.79 7.35 11.88
CA GLY A 56 11.45 7.84 13.21
C GLY A 56 10.81 6.86 14.16
N ASP A 57 10.00 7.41 15.06
CA ASP A 57 9.24 6.65 16.02
C ASP A 57 7.84 6.31 15.47
N ARG A 58 7.06 5.61 16.29
CA ARG A 58 5.72 5.15 15.89
C ARG A 58 4.80 6.31 15.53
N GLU A 59 4.88 7.39 16.29
CA GLU A 59 4.04 8.56 16.05
C GLU A 59 4.33 9.19 14.70
N MET A 60 5.61 9.32 14.35
CA MET A 60 6.02 9.81 13.04
C MET A 60 5.54 8.88 11.93
N ARG A 61 5.70 7.58 12.13
CA ARG A 61 5.25 6.60 11.13
C ARG A 61 3.74 6.66 10.93
N ASP A 62 2.98 6.83 12.02
CA ASP A 62 1.52 6.94 11.93
C ASP A 62 1.11 8.19 11.15
N ALA A 63 1.76 9.31 11.42
CA ALA A 63 1.48 10.58 10.74
C ALA A 63 1.82 10.50 9.25
N LEU A 64 2.97 9.93 8.92
CA LEU A 64 3.39 9.75 7.53
C LEU A 64 2.43 8.82 6.78
N LEU A 65 2.03 7.73 7.41
CA LEU A 65 1.10 6.80 6.81
C LEU A 65 -0.23 7.48 6.50
N ALA A 66 -0.79 8.22 7.46
CA ALA A 66 -2.04 8.94 7.26
C ALA A 66 -1.93 9.93 6.09
N GLN A 67 -0.81 10.64 6.01
CA GLN A 67 -0.57 11.60 4.94
C GLN A 67 -0.51 10.93 3.57
N LEU A 68 0.26 9.86 3.44
CA LEU A 68 0.42 9.21 2.15
C LEU A 68 -0.87 8.50 1.69
N LEU A 69 -1.64 7.95 2.61
CA LEU A 69 -2.94 7.36 2.27
C LEU A 69 -3.86 8.40 1.65
N GLN A 70 -3.89 9.59 2.23
CA GLN A 70 -4.71 10.69 1.73
C GLN A 70 -4.20 11.20 0.39
N GLU A 71 -2.91 11.45 0.28
CA GLU A 71 -2.31 11.98 -0.96
C GLU A 71 -2.50 11.05 -2.14
N HIS A 72 -2.38 9.74 -1.91
CA HIS A 72 -2.44 8.74 -2.98
C HIS A 72 -3.80 8.06 -3.10
N ARG A 73 -4.77 8.49 -2.31
CA ARG A 73 -6.13 7.93 -2.31
C ARG A 73 -6.13 6.41 -2.10
N ALA A 74 -5.26 5.95 -1.24
CA ALA A 74 -5.13 4.53 -0.93
C ALA A 74 -5.84 4.19 0.37
N ALA A 75 -6.33 2.96 0.47
CA ALA A 75 -6.93 2.43 1.69
C ALA A 75 -5.92 1.56 2.42
N LEU A 76 -5.92 1.64 3.74
CA LEU A 76 -5.10 0.77 4.58
C LEU A 76 -5.84 -0.54 4.81
N VAL A 77 -5.24 -1.64 4.37
CA VAL A 77 -5.82 -2.97 4.58
C VAL A 77 -5.33 -3.58 5.89
N GLN A 78 -4.04 -3.45 6.15
CA GLN A 78 -3.43 -4.02 7.36
C GLN A 78 -2.14 -3.27 7.67
N ARG A 79 -1.84 -3.16 8.95
CA ARG A 79 -0.56 -2.66 9.40
C ARG A 79 0.04 -3.63 10.40
N THR A 80 1.29 -4.02 10.16
CA THR A 80 2.04 -4.92 11.04
C THR A 80 3.41 -4.29 11.30
N GLY A 81 3.60 -3.76 12.51
CA GLY A 81 4.85 -3.07 12.83
C GLY A 81 5.07 -1.87 11.93
N ASN A 82 6.18 -1.89 11.18
CA ASN A 82 6.52 -0.82 10.24
C ASN A 82 6.18 -1.13 8.78
N VAL A 83 5.34 -2.15 8.56
CA VAL A 83 4.89 -2.52 7.23
C VAL A 83 3.39 -2.28 7.11
N ALA A 84 2.98 -1.66 6.02
CA ALA A 84 1.57 -1.40 5.72
C ALA A 84 1.17 -2.05 4.40
N LEU A 85 -0.03 -2.63 4.39
CA LEU A 85 -0.63 -3.20 3.18
C LEU A 85 -1.66 -2.22 2.68
N LEU A 86 -1.46 -1.69 1.47
CA LEU A 86 -2.26 -0.62 0.89
C LEU A 86 -2.99 -1.10 -0.35
N LEU A 87 -4.20 -0.57 -0.55
CA LEU A 87 -5.02 -0.87 -1.71
C LEU A 87 -5.46 0.40 -2.41
N ARG A 88 -5.31 0.43 -3.73
CA ARG A 88 -5.97 1.42 -4.61
C ARG A 88 -6.35 0.71 -5.89
N ARG A 89 -7.67 0.59 -6.13
CA ARG A 89 -8.16 -0.08 -7.33
C ARG A 89 -7.97 0.80 -8.56
N ASN A 90 -7.55 0.16 -9.65
CA ASN A 90 -7.35 0.80 -10.93
C ASN A 90 -8.55 0.47 -11.82
N PRO A 91 -9.21 1.46 -12.45
CA PRO A 91 -10.33 1.19 -13.36
C PRO A 91 -9.95 0.31 -14.55
N GLN A 92 -8.68 0.33 -14.95
CA GLN A 92 -8.18 -0.47 -16.08
C GLN A 92 -6.92 -1.21 -15.64
N PRO A 93 -7.05 -2.23 -14.77
CA PRO A 93 -5.88 -2.91 -14.24
C PRO A 93 -5.22 -3.79 -15.29
N ASP A 94 -3.88 -3.89 -15.21
CA ASP A 94 -3.13 -4.83 -16.03
C ASP A 94 -3.12 -6.20 -15.34
N PRO A 95 -3.74 -7.24 -15.92
CA PRO A 95 -3.82 -8.55 -15.28
C PRO A 95 -2.45 -9.19 -15.01
N ARG A 96 -1.41 -8.74 -15.70
CA ARG A 96 -0.06 -9.28 -15.51
C ARG A 96 0.68 -8.60 -14.37
N LYS A 97 0.24 -7.42 -13.97
CA LYS A 97 0.90 -6.62 -12.92
C LYS A 97 0.08 -6.53 -11.64
N SER A 98 -1.25 -6.50 -11.76
CA SER A 98 -2.12 -6.33 -10.61
C SER A 98 -2.03 -7.51 -9.65
N ASN A 99 -1.73 -7.25 -8.41
CA ASN A 99 -1.69 -8.27 -7.36
C ASN A 99 -3.08 -8.80 -6.98
N LEU A 100 -4.13 -8.19 -7.50
CA LEU A 100 -5.50 -8.65 -7.33
C LEU A 100 -5.90 -9.66 -8.40
N LEU A 101 -5.27 -9.60 -9.56
CA LEU A 101 -5.66 -10.37 -10.74
C LEU A 101 -4.67 -11.46 -11.13
N ARG A 102 -3.37 -11.21 -10.97
CA ARG A 102 -2.37 -12.20 -11.34
C ARG A 102 -2.32 -13.33 -10.30
N ARG A 103 -1.95 -14.51 -10.74
CA ARG A 103 -1.75 -15.62 -9.83
C ARG A 103 -0.44 -15.47 -9.08
N LEU A 104 -0.51 -15.63 -7.77
CA LEU A 104 0.65 -15.59 -6.87
C LEU A 104 0.92 -16.99 -6.35
N GLY A 105 2.14 -17.38 -6.36
CA GLY A 105 2.60 -18.64 -5.76
C GLY A 105 2.87 -19.75 -6.70
#